data_c73b68437ae8dce951ac6a6a9f249d89
#
_entry.id   c73b68437ae8dce951ac6a6a9f249d89
#
_cell.length_a   1.000
_cell.length_b   1.000
_cell.length_c   1.000
_cell.angle_alpha   90.00
_cell.angle_beta   90.00
_cell.angle_gamma   90.00
#
_symmetry.space_group_name_H-M   'P 1'
#
loop_
_entity.id
_entity.type
_entity.pdbx_description
1 polymer ?
#
loop_
_entity_poly.entity_id
_entity_poly.type
_entity_poly.pdbx_seq_one_letter_code
_entity_poly.pdbx_strand_id
1 'polypeptide(L)'
;APSTIMQFIGYFMVGRKNSSVSKEFRDINTSMKYLGKKFLIIVDDMDRLKSEEVFEVLKLIRNTAGFDNFIYLVAYDKSYVSESLKGLGIPIHSSFAEKIFLREEHLLPINESKIKRYLVEQLKRNLPNYLEEINSYFNSSAKFLSRDREDFVLKHIRDVKRFLNGFLKDYNEISDDVDFKDYL
;
A
#
# COMPACT_ATOMS: atom_id res chain seq x y z
N ALA A 1 16.10 -2.57 18.84
CA ALA A 1 16.07 -4.02 18.75
C ALA A 1 14.68 -4.47 18.28
N PRO A 2 14.54 -5.02 17.07
CA PRO A 2 13.24 -5.47 16.55
C PRO A 2 12.70 -6.73 17.21
N SER A 3 13.51 -7.38 18.06
CA SER A 3 13.21 -8.70 18.62
C SER A 3 12.05 -8.72 19.64
N THR A 4 11.80 -7.65 20.36
CA THR A 4 10.86 -7.65 21.49
C THR A 4 9.40 -7.62 21.02
N ILE A 5 9.08 -6.86 19.98
CA ILE A 5 7.71 -6.79 19.43
C ILE A 5 7.36 -8.07 18.68
N MET A 6 8.32 -8.63 17.90
CA MET A 6 8.15 -9.93 17.22
C MET A 6 8.02 -11.09 18.20
N GLN A 7 8.78 -11.09 19.29
CA GLN A 7 8.63 -12.08 20.36
C GLN A 7 7.27 -11.94 21.06
N PHE A 8 6.80 -10.70 21.24
CA PHE A 8 5.52 -10.40 21.86
C PHE A 8 4.34 -10.88 20.96
N ILE A 9 4.40 -10.63 19.67
CA ILE A 9 3.42 -11.12 18.69
C ILE A 9 3.47 -12.66 18.61
N GLY A 10 4.67 -13.24 18.58
CA GLY A 10 4.86 -14.70 18.58
C GLY A 10 4.32 -15.40 19.83
N TYR A 11 4.47 -14.78 20.99
CA TYR A 11 3.93 -15.30 22.26
C TYR A 11 2.39 -15.30 22.27
N PHE A 12 1.78 -14.35 21.60
CA PHE A 12 0.31 -14.22 21.48
C PHE A 12 -0.29 -15.18 20.43
N MET A 13 0.48 -15.55 19.39
CA MET A 13 0.04 -16.49 18.35
C MET A 13 0.04 -17.96 18.79
N VAL A 14 0.87 -18.32 19.78
CA VAL A 14 0.88 -19.68 20.33
C VAL A 14 -0.28 -19.82 21.33
N GLY A 15 -1.46 -20.12 20.81
CA GLY A 15 -2.69 -20.27 21.58
C GLY A 15 -2.55 -21.23 22.75
N ARG A 16 -2.48 -20.68 23.95
CA ARG A 16 -2.75 -21.45 25.17
C ARG A 16 -4.24 -21.48 25.46
N LYS A 17 -4.76 -22.68 25.54
CA LYS A 17 -6.12 -22.98 26.02
C LYS A 17 -6.27 -22.50 27.46
N ASN A 18 -7.41 -21.86 27.74
CA ASN A 18 -8.10 -21.68 29.03
C ASN A 18 -7.76 -20.45 29.89
N SER A 19 -8.82 -19.78 30.34
CA SER A 19 -9.01 -18.87 31.49
C SER A 19 -7.93 -17.79 31.82
N SER A 20 -6.72 -17.98 31.39
CA SER A 20 -5.54 -17.11 31.51
C SER A 20 -5.59 -15.93 30.53
N VAL A 21 -6.21 -16.07 29.35
CA VAL A 21 -6.18 -15.05 28.26
C VAL A 21 -6.75 -13.70 28.72
N SER A 22 -7.84 -13.72 29.46
CA SER A 22 -8.45 -12.47 29.96
C SER A 22 -7.59 -11.76 31.01
N LYS A 23 -6.83 -12.53 31.80
CA LYS A 23 -5.90 -11.96 32.79
C LYS A 23 -4.67 -11.42 32.10
N GLU A 24 -4.07 -12.19 31.21
CA GLU A 24 -2.91 -11.78 30.41
C GLU A 24 -3.21 -10.53 29.58
N PHE A 25 -4.40 -10.46 28.95
CA PHE A 25 -4.85 -9.27 28.25
C PHE A 25 -4.90 -8.03 29.16
N ARG A 26 -5.47 -8.16 30.37
CA ARG A 26 -5.54 -7.05 31.33
C ARG A 26 -4.16 -6.63 31.81
N ASP A 27 -3.29 -7.58 32.10
CA ASP A 27 -1.92 -7.32 32.58
C ASP A 27 -1.10 -6.58 31.51
N ILE A 28 -1.22 -7.01 30.24
CA ILE A 28 -0.62 -6.34 29.10
C ILE A 28 -1.18 -4.92 28.92
N ASN A 29 -2.50 -4.78 28.92
CA ASN A 29 -3.14 -3.48 28.75
C ASN A 29 -2.74 -2.50 29.87
N THR A 30 -2.65 -2.98 31.10
CA THR A 30 -2.18 -2.20 32.25
C THR A 30 -0.72 -1.77 32.07
N SER A 31 0.14 -2.69 31.64
CA SER A 31 1.55 -2.39 31.36
C SER A 31 1.72 -1.37 30.24
N MET A 32 0.92 -1.48 29.18
CA MET A 32 0.91 -0.53 28.06
C MET A 32 0.40 0.85 28.48
N LYS A 33 -0.62 0.92 29.33
CA LYS A 33 -1.08 2.18 29.93
C LYS A 33 0.00 2.84 30.77
N TYR A 34 0.72 2.04 31.56
CA TYR A 34 1.79 2.55 32.42
C TYR A 34 2.94 3.16 31.60
N LEU A 35 3.22 2.62 30.39
CA LEU A 35 4.20 3.20 29.46
C LEU A 35 3.81 4.60 28.95
N GLY A 36 2.54 4.98 29.02
CA GLY A 36 2.05 6.29 28.56
C GLY A 36 2.25 6.58 27.07
N LYS A 37 2.59 5.55 26.27
CA LYS A 37 2.87 5.69 24.83
C LYS A 37 1.72 5.13 24.02
N LYS A 38 1.44 5.78 22.87
CA LYS A 38 0.55 5.25 21.84
C LYS A 38 1.37 4.49 20.81
N PHE A 39 0.83 3.38 20.33
CA PHE A 39 1.46 2.51 19.33
C PHE A 39 0.61 2.57 18.06
N LEU A 40 1.22 3.04 16.97
CA LEU A 40 0.63 2.93 15.64
C LEU A 40 1.16 1.67 14.98
N ILE A 41 0.26 0.74 14.68
CA ILE A 41 0.57 -0.53 14.02
C ILE A 41 0.08 -0.42 12.58
N ILE A 42 1.03 -0.45 11.64
CA ILE A 42 0.73 -0.38 10.21
C ILE A 42 0.78 -1.79 9.65
N VAL A 43 -0.31 -2.20 9.01
CA VAL A 43 -0.43 -3.49 8.29
C VAL A 43 -0.61 -3.16 6.81
N ASP A 44 0.30 -3.66 5.99
CA ASP A 44 0.31 -3.44 4.55
C ASP A 44 0.49 -4.77 3.80
N ASP A 45 0.30 -4.77 2.48
CA ASP A 45 0.52 -5.92 1.60
C ASP A 45 -0.35 -7.17 1.96
N MET A 46 -1.56 -7.00 2.47
CA MET A 46 -2.44 -8.13 2.79
C MET A 46 -2.84 -8.96 1.55
N ASP A 47 -2.77 -8.38 0.37
CA ASP A 47 -3.00 -9.03 -0.92
C ASP A 47 -1.91 -10.04 -1.33
N ARG A 48 -0.79 -10.08 -0.59
CA ARG A 48 0.28 -11.07 -0.78
C ARG A 48 0.17 -12.29 0.14
N LEU A 49 -0.76 -12.27 1.06
CA LEU A 49 -0.99 -13.33 2.02
C LEU A 49 -1.93 -14.38 1.46
N LYS A 50 -1.78 -15.64 1.90
CA LYS A 50 -2.77 -16.69 1.65
C LYS A 50 -4.04 -16.44 2.46
N SER A 51 -5.14 -17.05 2.06
CA SER A 51 -6.44 -16.87 2.72
C SER A 51 -6.40 -17.13 4.23
N GLU A 52 -5.70 -18.17 4.65
CA GLU A 52 -5.54 -18.52 6.06
C GLU A 52 -4.74 -17.44 6.82
N GLU A 53 -3.69 -16.89 6.19
CA GLU A 53 -2.86 -15.86 6.77
C GLU A 53 -3.62 -14.52 6.89
N VAL A 54 -4.42 -14.18 5.87
CA VAL A 54 -5.34 -13.03 5.92
C VAL A 54 -6.28 -13.14 7.11
N PHE A 55 -6.89 -14.33 7.29
CA PHE A 55 -7.78 -14.57 8.41
C PHE A 55 -7.09 -14.45 9.76
N GLU A 56 -5.87 -14.99 9.91
CA GLU A 56 -5.11 -14.89 11.17
C GLU A 56 -4.69 -13.43 11.47
N VAL A 57 -4.32 -12.63 10.46
CA VAL A 57 -4.04 -11.19 10.65
C VAL A 57 -5.29 -10.44 11.11
N LEU A 58 -6.44 -10.67 10.48
CA LEU A 58 -7.70 -10.04 10.89
C LEU A 58 -8.13 -10.45 12.30
N LYS A 59 -7.92 -11.70 12.67
CA LYS A 59 -8.18 -12.23 14.01
C LYS A 59 -7.24 -11.59 15.05
N LEU A 60 -5.96 -11.42 14.70
CA LEU A 60 -5.00 -10.71 15.54
C LEU A 60 -5.43 -9.26 15.80
N ILE A 61 -5.76 -8.52 14.73
CA ILE A 61 -6.26 -7.15 14.85
C ILE A 61 -7.48 -7.09 15.77
N ARG A 62 -8.49 -7.94 15.51
CA ARG A 62 -9.70 -8.00 16.32
C ARG A 62 -9.41 -8.28 17.79
N ASN A 63 -8.50 -9.19 18.08
CA ASN A 63 -8.18 -9.60 19.45
C ASN A 63 -7.37 -8.54 20.22
N THR A 64 -6.62 -7.71 19.50
CA THR A 64 -5.71 -6.71 20.10
C THR A 64 -6.23 -5.27 19.94
N ALA A 65 -7.29 -5.04 19.18
CA ALA A 65 -7.91 -3.72 19.01
C ALA A 65 -8.50 -3.15 20.31
N GLY A 66 -8.72 -4.00 21.33
CA GLY A 66 -9.17 -3.59 22.65
C GLY A 66 -8.10 -2.99 23.56
N PHE A 67 -6.82 -2.93 23.12
CA PHE A 67 -5.78 -2.24 23.89
C PHE A 67 -5.93 -0.72 23.73
N ASP A 68 -6.00 0.00 24.85
CA ASP A 68 -6.30 1.44 24.88
C ASP A 68 -5.27 2.31 24.14
N ASN A 69 -4.04 1.82 23.99
CA ASN A 69 -2.94 2.58 23.41
C ASN A 69 -2.58 2.13 21.99
N PHE A 70 -3.34 1.21 21.39
CA PHE A 70 -3.08 0.70 20.05
C PHE A 70 -3.99 1.38 19.02
N ILE A 71 -3.37 1.77 17.90
CA ILE A 71 -4.06 2.29 16.71
C ILE A 71 -3.60 1.42 15.55
N TYR A 72 -4.53 0.82 14.84
CA TYR A 72 -4.25 0.04 13.64
C TYR A 72 -4.53 0.88 12.39
N LEU A 73 -3.56 0.95 11.50
CA LEU A 73 -3.71 1.46 10.13
C LEU A 73 -3.48 0.29 9.18
N VAL A 74 -4.54 -0.16 8.53
CA VAL A 74 -4.51 -1.35 7.69
C VAL A 74 -4.79 -0.96 6.25
N ALA A 75 -3.83 -1.22 5.35
CA ALA A 75 -4.01 -1.07 3.92
C ALA A 75 -4.33 -2.44 3.30
N TYR A 76 -5.46 -2.55 2.59
CA TYR A 76 -5.87 -3.80 1.99
C TYR A 76 -6.78 -3.61 0.76
N ASP A 77 -6.76 -4.59 -0.13
CA ASP A 77 -7.75 -4.71 -1.19
C ASP A 77 -8.99 -5.41 -0.64
N LYS A 78 -10.12 -4.70 -0.65
CA LYS A 78 -11.39 -5.19 -0.12
C LYS A 78 -11.89 -6.43 -0.85
N SER A 79 -11.70 -6.48 -2.16
CA SER A 79 -12.13 -7.60 -3.00
C SER A 79 -11.32 -8.84 -2.64
N TYR A 80 -9.99 -8.69 -2.58
CA TYR A 80 -9.07 -9.78 -2.22
C TYR A 80 -9.37 -10.36 -0.84
N VAL A 81 -9.50 -9.51 0.18
CA VAL A 81 -9.83 -9.95 1.54
C VAL A 81 -11.18 -10.67 1.58
N SER A 82 -12.17 -10.14 0.86
CA SER A 82 -13.49 -10.76 0.79
C SER A 82 -13.43 -12.16 0.14
N GLU A 83 -12.73 -12.31 -0.98
CA GLU A 83 -12.57 -13.59 -1.67
C GLU A 83 -11.79 -14.60 -0.82
N SER A 84 -10.73 -14.15 -0.15
CA SER A 84 -9.93 -14.98 0.75
C SER A 84 -10.79 -15.56 1.88
N LEU A 85 -11.62 -14.76 2.51
CA LEU A 85 -12.50 -15.22 3.58
C LEU A 85 -13.61 -16.14 3.07
N LYS A 86 -14.16 -15.89 1.87
CA LYS A 86 -15.11 -16.77 1.19
C LYS A 86 -14.52 -18.15 0.95
N GLY A 87 -13.29 -18.21 0.49
CA GLY A 87 -12.55 -19.46 0.25
C GLY A 87 -12.42 -20.33 1.49
N LEU A 88 -12.41 -19.72 2.68
CA LEU A 88 -12.39 -20.41 3.98
C LEU A 88 -13.80 -20.80 4.50
N GLY A 89 -14.86 -20.58 3.72
CA GLY A 89 -16.23 -20.84 4.14
C GLY A 89 -16.75 -19.88 5.21
N ILE A 90 -16.06 -18.74 5.40
CA ILE A 90 -16.48 -17.72 6.36
C ILE A 90 -17.57 -16.87 5.69
N PRO A 91 -18.80 -16.84 6.21
CA PRO A 91 -19.86 -16.06 5.60
C PRO A 91 -19.53 -14.58 5.70
N ILE A 92 -19.27 -13.97 4.55
CA ILE A 92 -19.04 -12.54 4.46
C ILE A 92 -20.41 -11.87 4.34
N HIS A 93 -21.00 -11.58 5.45
CA HIS A 93 -21.98 -10.52 5.48
C HIS A 93 -21.24 -9.18 5.35
N SER A 94 -21.83 -8.20 4.68
CA SER A 94 -21.30 -6.85 4.46
C SER A 94 -20.72 -6.18 5.73
N SER A 95 -21.03 -6.73 6.90
CA SER A 95 -20.61 -6.23 8.21
C SER A 95 -19.34 -6.87 8.78
N PHE A 96 -18.61 -7.77 8.08
CA PHE A 96 -17.43 -8.40 8.70
C PHE A 96 -16.30 -7.40 8.92
N ALA A 97 -15.97 -6.61 7.89
CA ALA A 97 -14.97 -5.55 7.98
C ALA A 97 -15.39 -4.46 8.99
N GLU A 98 -16.68 -4.09 8.99
CA GLU A 98 -17.26 -3.12 9.94
C GLU A 98 -17.13 -3.56 11.41
N LYS A 99 -17.07 -4.86 11.67
CA LYS A 99 -16.87 -5.40 13.03
C LYS A 99 -15.42 -5.36 13.49
N ILE A 100 -14.48 -5.22 12.55
CA ILE A 100 -13.03 -5.19 12.84
C ILE A 100 -12.53 -3.76 12.79
N PHE A 101 -12.94 -3.00 11.77
CA PHE A 101 -12.46 -1.65 11.52
C PHE A 101 -13.49 -0.62 11.96
N LEU A 102 -13.07 0.30 12.79
CA LEU A 102 -13.90 1.42 13.23
C LEU A 102 -14.22 2.38 12.09
N ARG A 103 -13.30 2.53 11.16
CA ARG A 103 -13.40 3.42 10.01
C ARG A 103 -12.72 2.79 8.81
N GLU A 104 -13.38 2.84 7.66
CA GLU A 104 -12.85 2.41 6.38
C GLU A 104 -12.88 3.60 5.40
N GLU A 105 -11.75 3.88 4.78
CA GLU A 105 -11.61 4.94 3.78
C GLU A 105 -11.16 4.34 2.45
N HIS A 106 -11.84 4.70 1.39
CA HIS A 106 -11.48 4.29 0.04
C HIS A 106 -10.52 5.29 -0.59
N LEU A 107 -9.36 4.78 -1.02
CA LEU A 107 -8.44 5.57 -1.81
C LEU A 107 -9.04 5.77 -3.21
N LEU A 108 -9.22 7.03 -3.59
CA LEU A 108 -9.69 7.35 -4.93
C LEU A 108 -8.61 7.03 -5.97
N PRO A 109 -8.99 6.48 -7.14
CA PRO A 109 -8.05 6.28 -8.22
C PRO A 109 -7.42 7.61 -8.63
N ILE A 110 -6.12 7.56 -8.92
CA ILE A 110 -5.41 8.74 -9.39
C ILE A 110 -5.83 8.97 -10.84
N ASN A 111 -6.29 10.19 -11.11
CA ASN A 111 -6.67 10.58 -12.46
C ASN A 111 -5.43 10.55 -13.39
N GLU A 112 -5.62 10.10 -14.62
CA GLU A 112 -4.59 10.00 -15.67
C GLU A 112 -3.83 11.32 -15.87
N SER A 113 -4.53 12.46 -15.87
CA SER A 113 -3.90 13.79 -15.98
C SER A 113 -2.92 14.08 -14.83
N LYS A 114 -3.18 13.56 -13.63
CA LYS A 114 -2.26 13.68 -12.49
C LYS A 114 -1.05 12.78 -12.65
N ILE A 115 -1.25 11.57 -13.18
CA ILE A 115 -0.16 10.63 -13.47
C ILE A 115 0.77 11.22 -14.53
N LYS A 116 0.19 11.77 -15.63
CA LYS A 116 0.93 12.44 -16.68
C LYS A 116 1.72 13.65 -16.14
N ARG A 117 1.07 14.49 -15.35
CA ARG A 117 1.74 15.64 -14.71
C ARG A 117 2.91 15.18 -13.84
N TYR A 118 2.72 14.14 -13.05
CA TYR A 118 3.79 13.58 -12.23
C TYR A 118 4.95 13.05 -13.08
N LEU A 119 4.67 12.36 -14.20
CA LEU A 119 5.70 11.91 -15.15
C LEU A 119 6.51 13.11 -15.67
N VAL A 120 5.83 14.14 -16.17
CA VAL A 120 6.48 15.34 -16.73
C VAL A 120 7.33 16.05 -15.67
N GLU A 121 6.82 16.21 -14.45
CA GLU A 121 7.56 16.80 -13.34
C GLU A 121 8.83 16.01 -13.00
N GLN A 122 8.74 14.68 -13.01
CA GLN A 122 9.90 13.82 -12.74
C GLN A 122 10.93 13.86 -13.89
N LEU A 123 10.47 13.84 -15.14
CA LEU A 123 11.38 14.02 -16.30
C LEU A 123 12.14 15.34 -16.22
N LYS A 124 11.44 16.46 -15.99
CA LYS A 124 12.06 17.78 -15.84
C LYS A 124 13.07 17.85 -14.69
N ARG A 125 12.76 17.16 -13.59
CA ARG A 125 13.64 17.12 -12.42
C ARG A 125 14.93 16.35 -12.67
N ASN A 126 14.83 15.25 -13.40
CA ASN A 126 15.96 14.35 -13.63
C ASN A 126 16.76 14.72 -14.89
N LEU A 127 16.14 15.43 -15.83
CA LEU A 127 16.71 15.82 -17.12
C LEU A 127 16.58 17.33 -17.34
N PRO A 128 17.25 18.16 -16.53
CA PRO A 128 17.11 19.62 -16.59
C PRO A 128 17.62 20.23 -17.92
N ASN A 129 18.49 19.54 -18.61
CA ASN A 129 19.03 19.99 -19.90
C ASN A 129 18.04 19.85 -21.06
N TYR A 130 16.93 19.12 -20.88
CA TYR A 130 15.93 18.79 -21.92
C TYR A 130 14.55 19.40 -21.61
N LEU A 131 14.51 20.52 -20.89
CA LEU A 131 13.24 21.14 -20.48
C LEU A 131 12.38 21.61 -21.65
N GLU A 132 13.00 22.13 -22.71
CA GLU A 132 12.29 22.62 -23.89
C GLU A 132 11.70 21.44 -24.69
N GLU A 133 12.48 20.38 -24.88
CA GLU A 133 12.05 19.16 -25.55
C GLU A 133 10.90 18.48 -24.80
N ILE A 134 11.03 18.31 -23.50
CA ILE A 134 9.96 17.74 -22.64
C ILE A 134 8.68 18.58 -22.76
N ASN A 135 8.80 19.92 -22.66
CA ASN A 135 7.65 20.80 -22.81
C ASN A 135 7.03 20.69 -24.18
N SER A 136 7.85 20.73 -25.25
CA SER A 136 7.40 20.61 -26.61
C SER A 136 6.66 19.28 -26.85
N TYR A 137 7.25 18.17 -26.41
CA TYR A 137 6.68 16.84 -26.57
C TYR A 137 5.33 16.70 -25.87
N PHE A 138 5.24 17.08 -24.62
CA PHE A 138 4.01 16.91 -23.84
C PHE A 138 2.94 18.00 -24.09
N ASN A 139 3.32 19.19 -24.61
CA ASN A 139 2.38 20.24 -24.99
C ASN A 139 1.90 20.11 -26.42
N SER A 140 2.74 19.70 -27.36
CA SER A 140 2.35 19.48 -28.75
C SER A 140 1.51 18.23 -28.95
N SER A 141 1.57 17.33 -28.01
CA SER A 141 0.80 16.08 -28.01
C SER A 141 -0.63 16.25 -27.47
N ALA A 142 -1.39 17.22 -28.03
CA ALA A 142 -2.83 17.09 -28.10
C ALA A 142 -3.26 15.73 -28.70
N LYS A 143 -2.39 15.11 -29.51
CA LYS A 143 -2.51 13.75 -30.01
C LYS A 143 -2.33 12.66 -28.96
N PHE A 144 -1.64 12.92 -27.83
CA PHE A 144 -1.59 12.01 -26.70
C PHE A 144 -2.87 12.03 -25.86
N LEU A 145 -3.71 13.06 -26.07
CA LEU A 145 -5.04 13.22 -25.45
C LEU A 145 -6.16 12.80 -26.40
N SER A 146 -5.85 12.42 -27.66
CA SER A 146 -6.90 11.98 -28.57
C SER A 146 -7.39 10.60 -28.16
N ARG A 147 -8.68 10.53 -28.02
CA ARG A 147 -9.57 9.44 -27.56
C ARG A 147 -9.37 8.06 -28.22
N ASP A 148 -8.44 7.89 -29.12
CA ASP A 148 -8.37 6.71 -29.98
C ASP A 148 -7.22 5.75 -29.67
N ARG A 149 -6.49 5.96 -28.57
CA ARG A 149 -5.59 4.95 -28.03
C ARG A 149 -5.98 4.63 -26.60
N GLU A 150 -6.71 3.55 -26.46
CA GLU A 150 -7.16 2.96 -25.18
C GLU A 150 -6.02 2.55 -24.25
N ASP A 151 -4.77 2.82 -24.59
CA ASP A 151 -3.60 2.29 -23.89
C ASP A 151 -2.60 3.36 -23.47
N PHE A 152 -3.01 4.25 -22.53
CA PHE A 152 -2.00 4.88 -21.71
C PHE A 152 -1.49 3.83 -20.72
N VAL A 153 -0.33 3.26 -21.03
CA VAL A 153 0.25 2.11 -20.31
C VAL A 153 0.54 2.41 -18.83
N LEU A 154 0.77 3.69 -18.49
CA LEU A 154 1.13 4.10 -17.12
C LEU A 154 -0.13 4.45 -16.31
N LYS A 155 -0.81 3.45 -15.78
CA LYS A 155 -2.08 3.61 -15.03
C LYS A 155 -1.86 4.03 -13.58
N HIS A 156 -0.66 3.80 -13.02
CA HIS A 156 -0.36 4.05 -11.62
C HIS A 156 0.97 4.80 -11.44
N ILE A 157 1.14 5.49 -10.32
CA ILE A 157 2.41 6.15 -9.96
C ILE A 157 3.58 5.13 -9.91
N ARG A 158 3.30 3.88 -9.54
CA ARG A 158 4.29 2.79 -9.55
C ARG A 158 4.81 2.52 -10.96
N ASP A 159 3.93 2.57 -11.97
CA ASP A 159 4.32 2.36 -13.37
C ASP A 159 5.22 3.50 -13.86
N VAL A 160 4.87 4.75 -13.51
CA VAL A 160 5.72 5.91 -13.80
C VAL A 160 7.11 5.76 -13.19
N LYS A 161 7.20 5.34 -11.93
CA LYS A 161 8.50 5.14 -11.26
C LYS A 161 9.33 4.04 -11.93
N ARG A 162 8.68 2.92 -12.32
CA ARG A 162 9.36 1.82 -13.02
C ARG A 162 9.85 2.26 -14.39
N PHE A 163 8.99 2.96 -15.15
CA PHE A 163 9.36 3.53 -16.44
C PHE A 163 10.55 4.47 -16.30
N LEU A 164 10.48 5.45 -15.40
CA LEU A 164 11.57 6.41 -15.21
C LEU A 164 12.89 5.76 -14.80
N ASN A 165 12.85 4.76 -13.94
CA ASN A 165 14.07 4.06 -13.52
C ASN A 165 14.75 3.34 -14.69
N GLY A 166 13.98 2.69 -15.58
CA GLY A 166 14.50 2.09 -16.80
C GLY A 166 14.96 3.17 -17.78
N PHE A 167 14.06 4.10 -18.12
CA PHE A 167 14.30 5.15 -19.08
C PHE A 167 15.58 5.97 -18.76
N LEU A 168 15.71 6.45 -17.51
CA LEU A 168 16.86 7.28 -17.13
C LEU A 168 18.18 6.51 -17.15
N LYS A 169 18.15 5.23 -16.79
CA LYS A 169 19.33 4.37 -16.84
C LYS A 169 19.77 4.18 -18.29
N ASP A 170 18.86 3.73 -19.12
CA ASP A 170 19.17 3.39 -20.50
C ASP A 170 19.53 4.64 -21.32
N TYR A 171 18.81 5.77 -21.10
CA TYR A 171 19.11 7.03 -21.77
C TYR A 171 20.49 7.57 -21.43
N ASN A 172 20.94 7.48 -20.18
CA ASN A 172 22.29 7.89 -19.79
C ASN A 172 23.40 7.10 -20.50
N GLU A 173 23.12 5.87 -20.91
CA GLU A 173 24.09 5.04 -21.63
C GLU A 173 24.18 5.39 -23.14
N ILE A 174 23.11 5.94 -23.72
CA ILE A 174 23.00 6.19 -25.16
C ILE A 174 22.75 7.65 -25.55
N SER A 175 22.77 8.55 -24.58
CA SER A 175 22.44 9.96 -24.80
C SER A 175 23.29 10.69 -25.83
N ASP A 176 24.50 10.20 -26.09
CA ASP A 176 25.40 10.76 -27.08
C ASP A 176 25.07 10.30 -28.52
N ASP A 177 24.33 9.21 -28.65
CA ASP A 177 24.03 8.55 -29.94
C ASP A 177 22.57 8.75 -30.39
N VAL A 178 21.66 9.17 -29.49
CA VAL A 178 20.22 9.21 -29.76
C VAL A 178 19.61 10.56 -29.35
N ASP A 179 18.79 11.14 -30.25
CA ASP A 179 17.99 12.32 -29.92
C ASP A 179 16.97 12.01 -28.82
N PHE A 180 16.86 12.91 -27.86
CA PHE A 180 15.93 12.71 -26.72
C PHE A 180 14.48 12.50 -27.14
N LYS A 181 14.02 13.19 -28.21
CA LYS A 181 12.63 13.08 -28.69
C LYS A 181 12.33 11.73 -29.35
N ASP A 182 13.33 11.13 -29.97
CA ASP A 182 13.21 9.83 -30.62
C ASP A 182 13.23 8.70 -29.61
N TYR A 183 13.85 8.94 -28.45
CA TYR A 183 13.92 7.96 -27.37
C TYR A 183 12.71 8.01 -26.42
N LEU A 184 12.08 9.18 -26.23
CA LEU A 184 10.93 9.39 -25.34
C LEU A 184 9.63 8.86 -25.95
#